data_a2ec520a1520ac395cf10877f121d26b
#
_entry.id   a2ec520a1520ac395cf10877f121d26b
#
_cell.length_a   1.000
_cell.length_b   1.000
_cell.length_c   1.000
_cell.angle_alpha   90.00
_cell.angle_beta   90.00
_cell.angle_gamma   90.00
#
_symmetry.space_group_name_H-M   'P 1'
#
loop_
_entity.id
_entity.type
_entity.pdbx_description
1 polymer ?
#
loop_
_entity_poly.entity_id
_entity_poly.type
_entity_poly.pdbx_seq_one_letter_code
_entity_poly.pdbx_strand_id
1 'polypeptide(L)'
;MFRIKKLDLFIARQFGQLFAGTFFISLFVLMMQFLWRYVDTLIGKGLSVDVLAEFFWYMALIMVPQALPLAILLSSLITYGNLGESSELTAIKAAGISLLQSMRGLIVVSVCIAFVSFYFQNNVAPNAQLKLAQLMLSMKQKSPELEIPEGIFYDGIPQTNIYVGKKDLQTGKLYNIMIYRMTESYEDQAIILADSGMLQSTAEKKHLVMNLYSGEWFENMRSEELSGSAAVPYRRETFVHKRLIMDFDGDFSLTDAAGLAGNARTKSLQQIQTDIDSLNLSGDSIGKMYLRDADNFYYEGRPLTPHLLKMARQEAAAKTMDFDTLFARQSQDARRMCVDRALSTVQAELTDLQFKSMITSDLDKDIRQHEIEYINKFSLALVCIIFFFIGAPLGAIIRKGGLGIPIIVAVVVYIIFYILDNTGYRMARQGSWAIWFGKGLSPAVLIPTALFITYKANKDSTVFNFDAYRSLFMRLLGPREQRHVSGKEVIIETPDYTADAERLTRMNGEIAEYERKHRLKSPPNVIKTFFHYQPDHEIERISEEMEQVIEDLGNTRNRIILTALNRYPILAVKAHTRPFEHKWMNIAAAVVVPVGLFLYCRMWSFRLRLHHDLQAIRSANEMVVQEVGKMNA
;
A
#
# COMPACT_ATOMS: atom_id res chain seq x y z
N MET A 1 42.43 -4.61 7.40
CA MET A 1 42.10 -5.80 8.21
C MET A 1 41.06 -5.40 9.27
N PHE A 2 39.79 -5.84 9.12
CA PHE A 2 38.73 -5.52 10.06
C PHE A 2 38.93 -6.27 11.38
N ARG A 3 39.41 -5.58 12.41
CA ARG A 3 39.51 -6.14 13.77
C ARG A 3 38.11 -6.00 14.41
N ILE A 4 37.41 -7.11 14.58
CA ILE A 4 36.11 -7.15 15.29
C ILE A 4 36.38 -6.77 16.75
N LYS A 5 35.75 -5.70 17.21
CA LYS A 5 35.85 -5.23 18.59
C LYS A 5 34.81 -5.91 19.47
N LYS A 6 35.02 -6.01 20.77
CA LYS A 6 34.04 -6.58 21.72
C LYS A 6 32.70 -5.83 21.67
N LEU A 7 32.72 -4.52 21.39
CA LEU A 7 31.53 -3.70 21.24
C LEU A 7 30.69 -4.13 20.00
N ASP A 8 31.37 -4.40 18.86
CA ASP A 8 30.68 -4.84 17.64
C ASP A 8 29.96 -6.18 17.88
N LEU A 9 30.60 -7.10 18.60
CA LEU A 9 30.03 -8.41 18.96
C LEU A 9 28.85 -8.27 19.94
N PHE A 10 28.97 -7.37 20.92
CA PHE A 10 27.88 -7.09 21.87
C PHE A 10 26.63 -6.59 21.19
N ILE A 11 26.76 -5.56 20.33
CA ILE A 11 25.62 -5.00 19.58
C ILE A 11 25.07 -6.03 18.57
N ALA A 12 25.96 -6.79 17.89
CA ALA A 12 25.56 -7.82 16.95
C ALA A 12 24.79 -8.97 17.62
N ARG A 13 25.13 -9.34 18.84
CA ARG A 13 24.41 -10.37 19.61
C ARG A 13 23.00 -9.91 19.98
N GLN A 14 22.85 -8.68 20.48
CA GLN A 14 21.52 -8.11 20.77
C GLN A 14 20.65 -8.01 19.51
N PHE A 15 21.24 -7.47 18.42
CA PHE A 15 20.57 -7.40 17.14
C PHE A 15 20.14 -8.78 16.62
N GLY A 16 21.02 -9.78 16.68
CA GLY A 16 20.74 -11.12 16.17
C GLY A 16 19.56 -11.80 16.87
N GLN A 17 19.46 -11.65 18.19
CA GLN A 17 18.33 -12.18 18.97
C GLN A 17 17.02 -11.49 18.58
N LEU A 18 17.03 -10.16 18.48
CA LEU A 18 15.86 -9.40 18.06
C LEU A 18 15.50 -9.65 16.59
N PHE A 19 16.51 -9.77 15.71
CA PHE A 19 16.32 -10.06 14.31
C PHE A 19 15.64 -11.41 14.09
N ALA A 20 16.04 -12.46 14.79
CA ALA A 20 15.39 -13.76 14.69
C ALA A 20 13.90 -13.67 15.08
N GLY A 21 13.59 -13.03 16.21
CA GLY A 21 12.19 -12.85 16.64
C GLY A 21 11.37 -12.00 15.67
N THR A 22 11.90 -10.84 15.26
CA THR A 22 11.20 -9.93 14.35
C THR A 22 11.05 -10.52 12.94
N PHE A 23 11.98 -11.35 12.49
CA PHE A 23 11.90 -12.06 11.22
C PHE A 23 10.73 -13.03 11.20
N PHE A 24 10.60 -13.89 12.22
CA PHE A 24 9.47 -14.82 12.27
C PHE A 24 8.12 -14.09 12.40
N ILE A 25 8.06 -13.03 13.20
CA ILE A 25 6.84 -12.21 13.30
C ILE A 25 6.50 -11.56 11.94
N SER A 26 7.48 -10.96 11.27
CA SER A 26 7.29 -10.35 9.95
C SER A 26 6.86 -11.37 8.90
N LEU A 27 7.50 -12.54 8.89
CA LEU A 27 7.16 -13.63 7.99
C LEU A 27 5.71 -14.11 8.23
N PHE A 28 5.34 -14.30 9.50
CA PHE A 28 3.98 -14.72 9.88
C PHE A 28 2.93 -13.69 9.45
N VAL A 29 3.16 -12.39 9.66
CA VAL A 29 2.24 -11.33 9.25
C VAL A 29 2.05 -11.29 7.73
N LEU A 30 3.15 -11.41 6.97
CA LEU A 30 3.09 -11.46 5.50
C LEU A 30 2.40 -12.73 5.01
N MET A 31 2.65 -13.87 5.65
CA MET A 31 1.95 -15.13 5.34
C MET A 31 0.45 -15.02 5.59
N MET A 32 0.04 -14.41 6.71
CA MET A 32 -1.38 -14.18 7.02
C MET A 32 -2.05 -13.27 6.01
N GLN A 33 -1.38 -12.19 5.57
CA GLN A 33 -1.88 -11.31 4.51
C GLN A 33 -2.09 -12.07 3.19
N PHE A 34 -1.16 -12.96 2.84
CA PHE A 34 -1.26 -13.78 1.64
C PHE A 34 -2.35 -14.83 1.78
N LEU A 35 -2.43 -15.52 2.92
CA LEU A 35 -3.45 -16.53 3.20
C LEU A 35 -4.86 -15.96 3.03
N TRP A 36 -5.10 -14.74 3.55
CA TRP A 36 -6.39 -14.06 3.44
C TRP A 36 -6.85 -13.87 1.99
N ARG A 37 -5.92 -13.72 1.06
CA ARG A 37 -6.22 -13.61 -0.37
C ARG A 37 -6.68 -14.93 -0.99
N TYR A 38 -6.23 -16.08 -0.47
CA TYR A 38 -6.47 -17.39 -1.05
C TYR A 38 -7.37 -18.29 -0.18
N VAL A 39 -7.94 -17.73 0.87
CA VAL A 39 -8.78 -18.47 1.81
C VAL A 39 -9.96 -19.15 1.11
N ASP A 40 -10.61 -18.46 0.18
CA ASP A 40 -11.75 -18.97 -0.61
C ASP A 40 -11.33 -20.13 -1.53
N THR A 41 -10.07 -20.15 -1.97
CA THR A 41 -9.53 -21.24 -2.80
C THR A 41 -9.14 -22.46 -1.99
N LEU A 42 -8.86 -22.30 -0.69
CA LEU A 42 -8.38 -23.37 0.20
C LEU A 42 -9.52 -24.05 0.98
N ILE A 43 -10.52 -23.26 1.42
CA ILE A 43 -11.62 -23.76 2.25
C ILE A 43 -12.63 -24.55 1.39
N GLY A 44 -13.10 -25.66 1.91
CA GLY A 44 -14.18 -26.46 1.31
C GLY A 44 -13.73 -27.49 0.27
N LYS A 45 -12.46 -27.53 -0.14
CA LYS A 45 -11.97 -28.45 -1.20
C LYS A 45 -11.49 -29.81 -0.70
N GLY A 46 -11.65 -30.14 0.58
CA GLY A 46 -11.23 -31.44 1.13
C GLY A 46 -9.76 -31.77 0.89
N LEU A 47 -8.88 -30.75 0.97
CA LEU A 47 -7.44 -30.90 0.78
C LEU A 47 -6.83 -31.71 1.95
N SER A 48 -5.88 -32.59 1.65
CA SER A 48 -5.13 -33.29 2.71
C SER A 48 -4.21 -32.31 3.46
N VAL A 49 -3.93 -32.63 4.73
CA VAL A 49 -3.05 -31.82 5.58
C VAL A 49 -1.65 -31.70 4.96
N ASP A 50 -1.17 -32.71 4.27
CA ASP A 50 0.13 -32.71 3.61
C ASP A 50 0.21 -31.64 2.50
N VAL A 51 -0.83 -31.55 1.66
CA VAL A 51 -0.92 -30.55 0.58
C VAL A 51 -1.00 -29.14 1.16
N LEU A 52 -1.75 -28.96 2.25
CA LEU A 52 -1.80 -27.69 2.97
C LEU A 52 -0.44 -27.31 3.57
N ALA A 53 0.27 -28.26 4.19
CA ALA A 53 1.60 -28.02 4.74
C ALA A 53 2.61 -27.64 3.64
N GLU A 54 2.54 -28.33 2.49
CA GLU A 54 3.38 -28.02 1.32
C GLU A 54 3.07 -26.63 0.74
N PHE A 55 1.80 -26.24 0.66
CA PHE A 55 1.36 -24.91 0.27
C PHE A 55 1.95 -23.83 1.19
N PHE A 56 1.81 -24.01 2.51
CA PHE A 56 2.35 -23.05 3.49
C PHE A 56 3.88 -22.99 3.45
N TRP A 57 4.54 -24.10 3.19
CA TRP A 57 5.99 -24.16 3.07
C TRP A 57 6.50 -23.33 1.88
N TYR A 58 5.95 -23.57 0.67
CA TYR A 58 6.35 -22.77 -0.50
C TYR A 58 5.98 -21.29 -0.36
N MET A 59 4.82 -21.01 0.24
CA MET A 59 4.41 -19.64 0.54
C MET A 59 5.42 -18.96 1.47
N ALA A 60 5.86 -19.62 2.54
CA ALA A 60 6.86 -19.09 3.45
C ALA A 60 8.17 -18.78 2.72
N LEU A 61 8.67 -19.70 1.89
CA LEU A 61 9.89 -19.49 1.11
C LEU A 61 9.81 -18.27 0.17
N ILE A 62 8.66 -18.03 -0.44
CA ILE A 62 8.43 -16.87 -1.32
C ILE A 62 8.42 -15.56 -0.52
N MET A 63 7.93 -15.60 0.73
CA MET A 63 7.82 -14.40 1.57
C MET A 63 9.13 -14.03 2.29
N VAL A 64 10.10 -14.96 2.39
CA VAL A 64 11.40 -14.70 3.04
C VAL A 64 12.07 -13.41 2.52
N PRO A 65 12.27 -13.19 1.21
CA PRO A 65 12.94 -11.99 0.72
C PRO A 65 12.22 -10.68 1.07
N GLN A 66 10.89 -10.71 1.24
CA GLN A 66 10.09 -9.55 1.63
C GLN A 66 10.10 -9.33 3.14
N ALA A 67 10.19 -10.41 3.94
CA ALA A 67 10.25 -10.35 5.39
C ALA A 67 11.60 -9.82 5.90
N LEU A 68 12.70 -10.11 5.19
CA LEU A 68 14.06 -9.72 5.61
C LEU A 68 14.25 -8.20 5.77
N PRO A 69 13.86 -7.34 4.81
CA PRO A 69 13.96 -5.88 4.98
C PRO A 69 13.16 -5.38 6.18
N LEU A 70 11.93 -5.85 6.36
CA LEU A 70 11.07 -5.46 7.48
C LEU A 70 11.67 -5.90 8.82
N ALA A 71 12.20 -7.12 8.88
CA ALA A 71 12.89 -7.62 10.07
C ALA A 71 14.14 -6.81 10.42
N ILE A 72 14.95 -6.41 9.44
CA ILE A 72 16.11 -5.53 9.63
C ILE A 72 15.67 -4.17 10.16
N LEU A 73 14.66 -3.56 9.55
CA LEU A 73 14.14 -2.26 9.97
C LEU A 73 13.71 -2.31 11.44
N LEU A 74 12.87 -3.29 11.79
CA LEU A 74 12.31 -3.42 13.13
C LEU A 74 13.40 -3.80 14.17
N SER A 75 14.26 -4.78 13.87
CA SER A 75 15.31 -5.22 14.79
C SER A 75 16.37 -4.13 15.02
N SER A 76 16.79 -3.41 13.98
CA SER A 76 17.75 -2.32 14.12
C SER A 76 17.17 -1.15 14.92
N LEU A 77 15.91 -0.81 14.70
CA LEU A 77 15.20 0.24 15.42
C LEU A 77 15.04 -0.10 16.90
N ILE A 78 14.66 -1.34 17.23
CA ILE A 78 14.53 -1.82 18.61
C ILE A 78 15.92 -1.91 19.27
N THR A 79 16.94 -2.44 18.59
CA THR A 79 18.29 -2.57 19.16
C THR A 79 18.84 -1.21 19.58
N TYR A 80 18.82 -0.23 18.68
CA TYR A 80 19.31 1.12 19.00
C TYR A 80 18.37 1.90 19.92
N GLY A 81 17.08 1.61 19.89
CA GLY A 81 16.11 2.13 20.85
C GLY A 81 16.41 1.68 22.27
N ASN A 82 16.64 0.38 22.47
CA ASN A 82 17.01 -0.19 23.76
C ASN A 82 18.35 0.36 24.28
N LEU A 83 19.38 0.43 23.42
CA LEU A 83 20.66 1.04 23.76
C LEU A 83 20.53 2.52 24.17
N GLY A 84 19.57 3.23 23.56
CA GLY A 84 19.23 4.61 23.91
C GLY A 84 18.51 4.73 25.25
N GLU A 85 17.53 3.85 25.50
CA GLU A 85 16.73 3.80 26.73
C GLU A 85 17.58 3.39 27.95
N SER A 86 18.44 2.39 27.80
CA SER A 86 19.39 1.95 28.86
C SER A 86 20.55 2.91 29.10
N SER A 87 20.62 4.05 28.37
CA SER A 87 21.73 5.01 28.41
C SER A 87 23.09 4.45 27.94
N GLU A 88 23.15 3.21 27.47
CA GLU A 88 24.38 2.59 26.95
C GLU A 88 24.92 3.32 25.72
N LEU A 89 24.03 3.74 24.82
CA LEU A 89 24.38 4.54 23.64
C LEU A 89 25.00 5.89 24.05
N THR A 90 24.51 6.50 25.12
CA THR A 90 25.08 7.75 25.67
C THR A 90 26.46 7.51 26.23
N ALA A 91 26.68 6.41 26.95
CA ALA A 91 27.99 6.02 27.46
C ALA A 91 29.00 5.74 26.32
N ILE A 92 28.57 5.05 25.25
CA ILE A 92 29.37 4.80 24.05
C ILE A 92 29.80 6.12 23.39
N LYS A 93 28.89 7.09 23.26
CA LYS A 93 29.18 8.41 22.69
C LYS A 93 30.09 9.24 23.61
N ALA A 94 29.92 9.18 24.94
CA ALA A 94 30.79 9.84 25.91
C ALA A 94 32.23 9.29 25.88
N ALA A 95 32.41 8.01 25.51
CA ALA A 95 33.70 7.41 25.24
C ALA A 95 34.35 7.83 23.89
N GLY A 96 33.76 8.79 23.17
CA GLY A 96 34.29 9.32 21.89
C GLY A 96 33.94 8.47 20.65
N ILE A 97 33.05 7.47 20.76
CA ILE A 97 32.64 6.62 19.65
C ILE A 97 31.40 7.24 19.01
N SER A 98 31.48 7.61 17.71
CA SER A 98 30.33 8.16 16.97
C SER A 98 29.27 7.09 16.73
N LEU A 99 28.03 7.52 16.46
CA LEU A 99 26.92 6.62 16.11
C LEU A 99 27.26 5.72 14.91
N LEU A 100 27.82 6.29 13.85
CA LEU A 100 28.26 5.53 12.67
C LEU A 100 29.35 4.50 12.98
N GLN A 101 30.26 4.83 13.89
CA GLN A 101 31.28 3.87 14.34
C GLN A 101 30.66 2.71 15.13
N SER A 102 29.63 2.97 15.95
CA SER A 102 28.89 1.92 16.68
C SER A 102 28.07 1.02 15.75
N MET A 103 27.61 1.56 14.61
CA MET A 103 26.83 0.81 13.61
C MET A 103 27.71 -0.08 12.71
N ARG A 104 29.03 0.11 12.70
CA ARG A 104 29.95 -0.54 11.75
C ARG A 104 29.81 -2.07 11.70
N GLY A 105 29.71 -2.72 12.85
CA GLY A 105 29.54 -4.17 12.95
C GLY A 105 28.22 -4.62 12.32
N LEU A 106 27.13 -3.89 12.58
CA LEU A 106 25.80 -4.21 12.04
C LEU A 106 25.66 -3.88 10.54
N ILE A 107 26.41 -2.90 10.02
CA ILE A 107 26.46 -2.65 8.57
C ILE A 107 26.95 -3.91 7.84
N VAL A 108 28.00 -4.55 8.34
CA VAL A 108 28.50 -5.81 7.75
C VAL A 108 27.45 -6.91 7.84
N VAL A 109 26.77 -7.05 8.98
CA VAL A 109 25.69 -8.03 9.16
C VAL A 109 24.54 -7.74 8.20
N SER A 110 24.12 -6.48 8.05
CA SER A 110 23.02 -6.11 7.14
C SER A 110 23.37 -6.37 5.67
N VAL A 111 24.63 -6.15 5.28
CA VAL A 111 25.12 -6.51 3.94
C VAL A 111 25.10 -8.02 3.74
N CYS A 112 25.54 -8.81 4.73
CA CYS A 112 25.43 -10.28 4.66
C CYS A 112 23.97 -10.72 4.49
N ILE A 113 23.02 -10.13 5.24
CA ILE A 113 21.59 -10.44 5.11
C ILE A 113 21.07 -10.01 3.73
N ALA A 114 21.55 -8.90 3.16
CA ALA A 114 21.19 -8.48 1.81
C ALA A 114 21.65 -9.51 0.76
N PHE A 115 22.84 -10.08 0.90
CA PHE A 115 23.29 -11.19 0.03
C PHE A 115 22.42 -12.44 0.20
N VAL A 116 22.03 -12.80 1.42
CA VAL A 116 21.08 -13.90 1.68
C VAL A 116 19.75 -13.60 1.02
N SER A 117 19.22 -12.38 1.14
CA SER A 117 17.98 -11.96 0.47
C SER A 117 18.08 -12.11 -1.05
N PHE A 118 19.19 -11.67 -1.64
CA PHE A 118 19.44 -11.83 -3.08
C PHE A 118 19.47 -13.31 -3.49
N TYR A 119 20.19 -14.14 -2.73
CA TYR A 119 20.26 -15.58 -3.00
C TYR A 119 18.87 -16.25 -2.96
N PHE A 120 18.07 -15.93 -1.94
CA PHE A 120 16.70 -16.43 -1.84
C PHE A 120 15.84 -15.96 -3.02
N GLN A 121 15.93 -14.69 -3.39
CA GLN A 121 15.17 -14.09 -4.47
C GLN A 121 15.55 -14.66 -5.84
N ASN A 122 16.81 -15.05 -6.03
CA ASN A 122 17.29 -15.55 -7.31
C ASN A 122 17.13 -17.07 -7.48
N ASN A 123 17.35 -17.87 -6.42
CA ASN A 123 17.46 -19.31 -6.52
C ASN A 123 16.30 -20.07 -5.84
N VAL A 124 15.88 -19.62 -4.66
CA VAL A 124 14.88 -20.33 -3.85
C VAL A 124 13.46 -19.91 -4.22
N ALA A 125 13.20 -18.61 -4.25
CA ALA A 125 11.85 -18.08 -4.51
C ALA A 125 11.30 -18.45 -5.89
N PRO A 126 12.05 -18.48 -7.01
CA PRO A 126 11.53 -18.91 -8.31
C PRO A 126 11.02 -20.34 -8.30
N ASN A 127 11.79 -21.27 -7.73
CA ASN A 127 11.39 -22.68 -7.63
C ASN A 127 10.18 -22.87 -6.72
N ALA A 128 10.14 -22.15 -5.58
CA ALA A 128 8.99 -22.15 -4.69
C ALA A 128 7.74 -21.57 -5.37
N GLN A 129 7.90 -20.49 -6.15
CA GLN A 129 6.81 -19.86 -6.92
C GLN A 129 6.24 -20.82 -7.97
N LEU A 130 7.09 -21.56 -8.69
CA LEU A 130 6.67 -22.56 -9.66
C LEU A 130 5.87 -23.68 -8.97
N LYS A 131 6.41 -24.23 -7.88
CA LYS A 131 5.74 -25.29 -7.10
C LYS A 131 4.41 -24.82 -6.51
N LEU A 132 4.36 -23.60 -5.96
CA LEU A 132 3.12 -23.01 -5.46
C LEU A 132 2.08 -22.84 -6.58
N ALA A 133 2.50 -22.37 -7.76
CA ALA A 133 1.61 -22.21 -8.91
C ALA A 133 1.06 -23.57 -9.41
N GLN A 134 1.92 -24.60 -9.45
CA GLN A 134 1.49 -25.99 -9.75
C GLN A 134 0.45 -26.50 -8.76
N LEU A 135 0.74 -26.34 -7.45
CA LEU A 135 -0.20 -26.72 -6.39
C LEU A 135 -1.55 -25.98 -6.53
N MET A 136 -1.52 -24.68 -6.75
CA MET A 136 -2.75 -23.88 -6.92
C MET A 136 -3.57 -24.32 -8.13
N LEU A 137 -2.91 -24.63 -9.25
CA LEU A 137 -3.57 -25.14 -10.45
C LEU A 137 -4.19 -26.50 -10.19
N SER A 138 -3.44 -27.42 -9.58
CA SER A 138 -3.92 -28.77 -9.21
C SER A 138 -5.07 -28.71 -8.20
N MET A 139 -5.05 -27.74 -7.26
CA MET A 139 -6.16 -27.52 -6.32
C MET A 139 -7.44 -27.02 -7.02
N LYS A 140 -7.29 -26.19 -8.06
CA LYS A 140 -8.44 -25.74 -8.87
C LYS A 140 -9.07 -26.90 -9.63
N GLN A 141 -8.26 -27.80 -10.17
CA GLN A 141 -8.72 -28.94 -10.93
C GLN A 141 -9.37 -30.04 -10.07
N LYS A 142 -9.07 -30.08 -8.77
CA LYS A 142 -9.50 -31.19 -7.87
C LYS A 142 -11.00 -31.24 -7.58
N SER A 143 -11.73 -30.15 -7.64
CA SER A 143 -13.15 -30.10 -7.22
C SER A 143 -13.96 -29.09 -8.02
N PRO A 144 -14.22 -29.35 -9.32
CA PRO A 144 -15.03 -28.46 -10.15
C PRO A 144 -16.47 -28.37 -9.66
N GLU A 145 -16.97 -29.40 -8.98
CA GLU A 145 -18.32 -29.46 -8.37
C GLU A 145 -18.57 -28.29 -7.41
N LEU A 146 -17.51 -27.77 -6.76
CA LEU A 146 -17.59 -26.66 -5.81
C LEU A 146 -17.42 -25.28 -6.48
N GLU A 147 -16.83 -25.22 -7.68
CA GLU A 147 -16.48 -23.97 -8.37
C GLU A 147 -17.55 -23.43 -9.32
N ILE A 148 -18.60 -24.23 -9.65
CA ILE A 148 -19.66 -23.74 -10.56
C ILE A 148 -20.39 -22.56 -9.91
N PRO A 149 -20.24 -21.33 -10.46
CA PRO A 149 -20.89 -20.14 -9.94
C PRO A 149 -22.37 -20.11 -10.29
N GLU A 150 -23.18 -19.46 -9.49
CA GLU A 150 -24.59 -19.20 -9.82
C GLU A 150 -24.71 -18.06 -10.86
N GLY A 151 -25.56 -18.26 -11.85
CA GLY A 151 -25.92 -17.22 -12.82
C GLY A 151 -24.85 -16.91 -13.88
N ILE A 152 -23.77 -17.67 -13.96
CA ILE A 152 -22.67 -17.47 -14.91
C ILE A 152 -22.32 -18.80 -15.58
N PHE A 153 -21.90 -18.74 -16.85
CA PHE A 153 -21.39 -19.92 -17.54
C PHE A 153 -20.01 -20.31 -17.01
N TYR A 154 -19.86 -21.59 -16.68
CA TYR A 154 -18.61 -22.20 -16.23
C TYR A 154 -18.03 -23.06 -17.35
N ASP A 155 -16.80 -22.77 -17.77
CA ASP A 155 -16.06 -23.41 -18.88
C ASP A 155 -14.89 -24.30 -18.40
N GLY A 156 -14.79 -24.55 -17.10
CA GLY A 156 -13.70 -25.35 -16.50
C GLY A 156 -13.73 -26.85 -16.78
N ILE A 157 -14.73 -27.36 -17.52
CA ILE A 157 -14.83 -28.76 -17.97
C ILE A 157 -14.58 -28.81 -19.47
N PRO A 158 -13.64 -29.65 -19.95
CA PRO A 158 -13.32 -29.72 -21.36
C PRO A 158 -14.56 -29.95 -22.23
N GLN A 159 -14.67 -29.21 -23.34
CA GLN A 159 -15.78 -29.29 -24.32
C GLN A 159 -17.18 -29.10 -23.74
N THR A 160 -17.30 -28.50 -22.54
CA THR A 160 -18.59 -28.35 -21.87
C THR A 160 -18.69 -27.02 -21.15
N ASN A 161 -19.71 -26.21 -21.49
CA ASN A 161 -20.05 -24.99 -20.75
C ASN A 161 -21.32 -25.23 -19.95
N ILE A 162 -21.25 -25.05 -18.63
CA ILE A 162 -22.35 -25.29 -17.71
C ILE A 162 -22.84 -23.97 -17.11
N TYR A 163 -24.14 -23.71 -17.23
CA TYR A 163 -24.81 -22.65 -16.51
C TYR A 163 -25.71 -23.23 -15.43
N VAL A 164 -25.68 -22.64 -14.24
CA VAL A 164 -26.52 -23.03 -13.10
C VAL A 164 -27.23 -21.79 -12.59
N GLY A 165 -28.55 -21.81 -12.58
CA GLY A 165 -29.33 -20.69 -12.07
C GLY A 165 -29.25 -20.53 -10.56
N LYS A 166 -29.29 -21.64 -9.80
CA LYS A 166 -29.19 -21.66 -8.35
C LYS A 166 -28.54 -22.95 -7.84
N LYS A 167 -27.73 -22.81 -6.78
CA LYS A 167 -27.05 -23.94 -6.14
C LYS A 167 -27.43 -24.01 -4.66
N ASP A 168 -27.82 -25.19 -4.20
CA ASP A 168 -28.00 -25.46 -2.79
C ASP A 168 -26.69 -25.93 -2.17
N LEU A 169 -26.11 -25.10 -1.33
CA LEU A 169 -24.81 -25.36 -0.68
C LEU A 169 -24.87 -26.50 0.35
N GLN A 170 -26.07 -26.85 0.87
CA GLN A 170 -26.19 -27.91 1.87
C GLN A 170 -26.32 -29.31 1.22
N THR A 171 -27.09 -29.41 0.13
CA THR A 171 -27.37 -30.69 -0.54
C THR A 171 -26.51 -30.92 -1.78
N GLY A 172 -25.80 -29.88 -2.28
CA GLY A 172 -25.05 -29.93 -3.54
C GLY A 172 -25.93 -29.98 -4.78
N LYS A 173 -27.26 -29.80 -4.65
CA LYS A 173 -28.19 -29.77 -5.79
C LYS A 173 -28.07 -28.47 -6.58
N LEU A 174 -28.09 -28.62 -7.89
CA LEU A 174 -28.07 -27.54 -8.87
C LEU A 174 -29.47 -27.42 -9.47
N TYR A 175 -29.94 -26.19 -9.73
CA TYR A 175 -31.25 -25.89 -10.29
C TYR A 175 -31.12 -24.99 -11.52
N ASN A 176 -32.05 -25.14 -12.47
CA ASN A 176 -32.06 -24.42 -13.75
C ASN A 176 -30.71 -24.57 -14.48
N ILE A 177 -30.42 -25.81 -14.85
CA ILE A 177 -29.15 -26.17 -15.46
C ILE A 177 -29.27 -26.08 -16.98
N MET A 178 -28.28 -25.42 -17.60
CA MET A 178 -28.10 -25.40 -19.05
C MET A 178 -26.66 -25.84 -19.34
N ILE A 179 -26.52 -26.84 -20.21
CA ILE A 179 -25.22 -27.40 -20.59
C ILE A 179 -25.07 -27.31 -22.10
N TYR A 180 -24.03 -26.62 -22.54
CA TYR A 180 -23.59 -26.64 -23.92
C TYR A 180 -22.44 -27.63 -24.07
N ARG A 181 -22.61 -28.63 -24.93
CA ARG A 181 -21.52 -29.51 -25.37
C ARG A 181 -20.95 -28.97 -26.68
N MET A 182 -19.67 -28.81 -26.75
CA MET A 182 -18.95 -28.31 -27.92
C MET A 182 -18.18 -29.42 -28.60
N THR A 183 -17.96 -29.26 -29.92
CA THR A 183 -16.99 -30.06 -30.65
C THR A 183 -15.57 -29.55 -30.43
N GLU A 184 -14.56 -30.25 -30.94
CA GLU A 184 -13.17 -29.78 -30.95
C GLU A 184 -12.98 -28.45 -31.71
N SER A 185 -13.90 -28.16 -32.64
CA SER A 185 -13.94 -26.89 -33.38
C SER A 185 -14.74 -25.78 -32.70
N TYR A 186 -15.12 -25.94 -31.43
CA TYR A 186 -15.92 -24.99 -30.65
C TYR A 186 -17.33 -24.74 -31.22
N GLU A 187 -17.86 -25.62 -32.03
CA GLU A 187 -19.25 -25.57 -32.48
C GLU A 187 -20.16 -26.29 -31.48
N ASP A 188 -21.38 -25.74 -31.26
CA ASP A 188 -22.40 -26.35 -30.39
C ASP A 188 -22.86 -27.68 -30.97
N GLN A 189 -22.51 -28.79 -30.29
CA GLN A 189 -22.96 -30.12 -30.67
C GLN A 189 -24.30 -30.46 -30.02
N ALA A 190 -24.49 -30.10 -28.77
CA ALA A 190 -25.69 -30.38 -28.03
C ALA A 190 -25.98 -29.33 -26.97
N ILE A 191 -27.27 -29.05 -26.76
CA ILE A 191 -27.78 -28.22 -25.68
C ILE A 191 -28.64 -29.07 -24.76
N ILE A 192 -28.37 -29.06 -23.47
CA ILE A 192 -29.13 -29.80 -22.48
C ILE A 192 -29.73 -28.81 -21.49
N LEU A 193 -31.02 -28.87 -21.30
CA LEU A 193 -31.78 -28.10 -20.31
C LEU A 193 -32.29 -29.07 -19.25
N ALA A 194 -32.11 -28.78 -17.98
CA ALA A 194 -32.63 -29.60 -16.89
C ALA A 194 -33.13 -28.74 -15.73
N ASP A 195 -34.22 -29.15 -15.10
CA ASP A 195 -34.79 -28.44 -13.95
C ASP A 195 -33.88 -28.53 -12.73
N SER A 196 -33.29 -29.70 -12.53
CA SER A 196 -32.33 -29.91 -11.44
C SER A 196 -31.31 -31.01 -11.78
N GLY A 197 -30.21 -31.03 -11.05
CA GLY A 197 -29.18 -32.03 -11.20
C GLY A 197 -28.22 -32.05 -10.03
N MET A 198 -27.33 -33.03 -10.07
CA MET A 198 -26.26 -33.19 -9.10
C MET A 198 -24.99 -33.66 -9.81
N LEU A 199 -23.94 -32.90 -9.62
CA LEU A 199 -22.62 -33.22 -10.15
C LEU A 199 -21.83 -33.99 -9.10
N GLN A 200 -21.25 -35.11 -9.46
CA GLN A 200 -20.48 -35.96 -8.58
C GLN A 200 -19.25 -36.49 -9.30
N SER A 201 -18.13 -36.57 -8.61
CA SER A 201 -16.94 -37.24 -9.11
C SER A 201 -17.09 -38.76 -8.94
N THR A 202 -16.59 -39.56 -9.91
CA THR A 202 -16.52 -41.01 -9.76
C THR A 202 -15.53 -41.41 -8.66
N ALA A 203 -15.66 -42.60 -8.09
CA ALA A 203 -14.74 -43.14 -7.07
C ALA A 203 -13.28 -43.14 -7.55
N GLU A 204 -13.06 -43.28 -8.85
CA GLU A 204 -11.74 -43.29 -9.49
C GLU A 204 -11.26 -41.85 -9.83
N LYS A 205 -12.08 -40.82 -9.61
CA LYS A 205 -11.81 -39.38 -9.90
C LYS A 205 -11.40 -39.07 -11.35
N LYS A 206 -11.65 -39.99 -12.28
CA LYS A 206 -11.34 -39.81 -13.71
C LYS A 206 -12.52 -39.28 -14.53
N HIS A 207 -13.73 -39.30 -13.98
CA HIS A 207 -14.91 -38.85 -14.65
C HIS A 207 -15.81 -38.07 -13.69
N LEU A 208 -16.49 -37.05 -14.21
CA LEU A 208 -17.59 -36.39 -13.53
C LEU A 208 -18.92 -36.99 -14.01
N VAL A 209 -19.76 -37.31 -13.06
CA VAL A 209 -21.12 -37.83 -13.33
C VAL A 209 -22.11 -36.70 -12.98
N MET A 210 -22.77 -36.18 -14.01
CA MET A 210 -23.88 -35.28 -13.87
C MET A 210 -25.19 -36.05 -13.94
N ASN A 211 -25.88 -36.16 -12.81
CA ASN A 211 -27.24 -36.72 -12.78
C ASN A 211 -28.22 -35.57 -12.98
N LEU A 212 -28.97 -35.58 -14.07
CA LEU A 212 -29.96 -34.57 -14.45
C LEU A 212 -31.36 -35.11 -14.25
N TYR A 213 -32.26 -34.29 -13.75
CA TYR A 213 -33.64 -34.64 -13.49
C TYR A 213 -34.58 -33.67 -14.25
N SER A 214 -35.56 -34.22 -14.95
CA SER A 214 -36.56 -33.50 -15.73
C SER A 214 -35.94 -32.49 -16.69
N GLY A 215 -35.88 -32.83 -17.97
CA GLY A 215 -35.23 -31.95 -18.92
C GLY A 215 -35.36 -32.33 -20.36
N GLU A 216 -34.71 -31.55 -21.20
CA GLU A 216 -34.68 -31.72 -22.65
C GLU A 216 -33.25 -31.69 -23.16
N TRP A 217 -33.00 -32.53 -24.19
CA TRP A 217 -31.72 -32.63 -24.88
C TRP A 217 -31.96 -32.29 -26.36
N PHE A 218 -31.21 -31.31 -26.84
CA PHE A 218 -31.20 -30.92 -28.25
C PHE A 218 -29.79 -31.23 -28.80
N GLU A 219 -29.74 -31.98 -29.91
CA GLU A 219 -28.46 -32.40 -30.49
C GLU A 219 -28.49 -32.24 -32.01
N ASN A 220 -27.47 -31.62 -32.57
CA ASN A 220 -27.26 -31.54 -34.01
C ASN A 220 -26.62 -32.84 -34.50
N MET A 221 -27.33 -33.56 -35.37
CA MET A 221 -26.83 -34.80 -35.97
C MET A 221 -26.05 -34.49 -37.26
N ARG A 222 -24.95 -33.75 -37.14
CA ARG A 222 -23.98 -33.57 -38.25
C ARG A 222 -23.19 -34.87 -38.41
N SER A 223 -23.34 -35.56 -39.55
CA SER A 223 -22.38 -36.54 -40.00
C SER A 223 -21.52 -35.93 -41.11
N GLU A 224 -20.26 -36.40 -41.25
CA GLU A 224 -19.38 -35.94 -42.34
C GLU A 224 -20.00 -36.18 -43.73
N GLU A 225 -20.90 -37.16 -43.88
CA GLU A 225 -21.64 -37.45 -45.14
C GLU A 225 -22.74 -36.42 -45.49
N LEU A 226 -23.18 -35.61 -44.52
CA LEU A 226 -24.29 -34.65 -44.68
C LEU A 226 -23.82 -33.19 -44.78
N SER A 227 -22.51 -32.95 -44.83
CA SER A 227 -21.97 -31.59 -44.81
C SER A 227 -22.33 -30.68 -45.99
N GLY A 228 -23.02 -31.20 -46.99
CA GLY A 228 -23.53 -30.48 -48.18
C GLY A 228 -25.04 -30.14 -48.16
N SER A 229 -25.81 -30.55 -47.13
CA SER A 229 -27.25 -30.34 -47.05
C SER A 229 -27.62 -29.11 -46.22
N ALA A 230 -28.47 -28.25 -46.74
CA ALA A 230 -28.98 -27.08 -46.04
C ALA A 230 -29.91 -27.42 -44.84
N ALA A 231 -30.34 -28.67 -44.68
CA ALA A 231 -31.18 -29.18 -43.60
C ALA A 231 -30.37 -30.18 -42.76
N VAL A 232 -29.78 -29.74 -41.66
CA VAL A 232 -29.13 -30.62 -40.69
C VAL A 232 -30.22 -31.17 -39.75
N PRO A 233 -30.44 -32.52 -39.69
CA PRO A 233 -31.40 -33.09 -38.77
C PRO A 233 -30.96 -32.86 -37.33
N TYR A 234 -31.90 -32.42 -36.49
CA TYR A 234 -31.65 -32.31 -35.06
C TYR A 234 -32.51 -33.34 -34.30
N ARG A 235 -31.96 -33.84 -33.16
CA ARG A 235 -32.63 -34.72 -32.23
C ARG A 235 -33.11 -33.93 -31.04
N ARG A 236 -34.38 -34.09 -30.67
CA ARG A 236 -34.95 -33.61 -29.41
C ARG A 236 -35.35 -34.82 -28.56
N GLU A 237 -34.85 -34.89 -27.34
CA GLU A 237 -35.17 -35.95 -26.40
C GLU A 237 -35.61 -35.32 -25.08
N THR A 238 -36.76 -35.75 -24.56
CA THR A 238 -37.21 -35.36 -23.21
C THR A 238 -36.85 -36.51 -22.25
N PHE A 239 -36.35 -36.19 -21.08
CA PHE A 239 -35.95 -37.18 -20.08
C PHE A 239 -36.46 -36.80 -18.68
N VAL A 240 -36.81 -37.83 -17.90
CA VAL A 240 -37.13 -37.70 -16.47
C VAL A 240 -35.84 -37.78 -15.64
N HIS A 241 -34.95 -38.68 -16.04
CA HIS A 241 -33.64 -38.81 -15.42
C HIS A 241 -32.59 -39.17 -16.50
N LYS A 242 -31.48 -38.43 -16.50
CA LYS A 242 -30.38 -38.70 -17.43
C LYS A 242 -29.06 -38.59 -16.71
N ARG A 243 -28.17 -39.50 -16.97
CA ARG A 243 -26.81 -39.51 -16.45
C ARG A 243 -25.85 -39.14 -17.56
N LEU A 244 -25.13 -38.08 -17.38
CA LEU A 244 -24.07 -37.59 -18.26
C LEU A 244 -22.72 -37.89 -17.63
N ILE A 245 -21.85 -38.58 -18.33
CA ILE A 245 -20.48 -38.86 -17.92
C ILE A 245 -19.59 -37.92 -18.74
N MET A 246 -18.78 -37.15 -18.06
CA MET A 246 -17.81 -36.23 -18.65
C MET A 246 -16.42 -36.67 -18.25
N ASP A 247 -15.50 -36.71 -19.21
CA ASP A 247 -14.12 -37.01 -18.93
C ASP A 247 -13.48 -35.87 -18.12
N PHE A 248 -12.98 -36.21 -16.98
CA PHE A 248 -12.36 -35.27 -16.07
C PHE A 248 -11.28 -35.99 -15.26
N ASP A 249 -10.04 -35.58 -15.43
CA ASP A 249 -8.94 -36.07 -14.63
C ASP A 249 -8.87 -35.34 -13.30
N GLY A 250 -9.55 -35.88 -12.29
CA GLY A 250 -9.59 -35.33 -10.93
C GLY A 250 -8.52 -35.90 -10.00
N ASP A 251 -7.62 -36.73 -10.51
CA ASP A 251 -6.45 -37.16 -9.73
C ASP A 251 -5.55 -35.97 -9.47
N PHE A 252 -5.12 -35.81 -8.22
CA PHE A 252 -4.15 -34.82 -7.84
C PHE A 252 -2.79 -35.20 -8.45
N SER A 253 -2.66 -35.02 -9.75
CA SER A 253 -1.37 -34.98 -10.42
C SER A 253 -0.87 -33.57 -10.50
N LEU A 254 0.40 -33.34 -10.18
CA LEU A 254 1.03 -32.03 -10.42
C LEU A 254 0.95 -31.76 -11.91
N THR A 255 0.08 -30.84 -12.29
CA THR A 255 -0.09 -30.39 -13.68
C THR A 255 1.25 -29.98 -14.27
N ASP A 256 1.47 -30.34 -15.53
CA ASP A 256 2.73 -30.10 -16.21
C ASP A 256 3.11 -28.60 -16.12
N ALA A 257 4.32 -28.36 -15.63
CA ALA A 257 4.83 -27.02 -15.36
C ALA A 257 5.13 -26.22 -16.63
N ALA A 258 5.08 -26.85 -17.81
CA ALA A 258 5.51 -26.21 -19.05
C ALA A 258 4.78 -24.88 -19.34
N GLY A 259 3.46 -24.84 -19.12
CA GLY A 259 2.67 -23.62 -19.30
C GLY A 259 2.92 -22.53 -18.23
N LEU A 260 3.37 -22.95 -17.03
CA LEU A 260 3.64 -22.03 -15.91
C LEU A 260 5.08 -21.48 -15.94
N ALA A 261 5.98 -22.17 -16.63
CA ALA A 261 7.38 -21.78 -16.75
C ALA A 261 7.59 -20.48 -17.56
N GLY A 262 6.58 -20.03 -18.31
CA GLY A 262 6.60 -18.74 -19.02
C GLY A 262 6.64 -17.49 -18.12
N ASN A 263 6.21 -17.61 -16.84
CA ASN A 263 6.13 -16.47 -15.95
C ASN A 263 7.52 -16.03 -15.46
N ALA A 264 7.87 -14.75 -15.65
CA ALA A 264 9.15 -14.17 -15.23
C ALA A 264 9.49 -14.38 -13.74
N ARG A 265 8.47 -14.48 -12.87
CA ARG A 265 8.66 -14.69 -11.42
C ARG A 265 9.19 -16.06 -11.05
N THR A 266 8.95 -17.06 -11.90
CA THR A 266 9.40 -18.42 -11.67
C THR A 266 10.82 -18.69 -12.19
N LYS A 267 11.51 -17.66 -12.67
CA LYS A 267 12.81 -17.75 -13.34
C LYS A 267 13.93 -17.12 -12.51
N SER A 268 15.13 -17.69 -12.66
CA SER A 268 16.37 -17.08 -12.15
C SER A 268 16.81 -15.91 -13.03
N LEU A 269 17.73 -15.09 -12.53
CA LEU A 269 18.27 -13.93 -13.23
C LEU A 269 18.83 -14.29 -14.62
N GLN A 270 19.55 -15.40 -14.72
CA GLN A 270 20.11 -15.87 -15.99
C GLN A 270 19.00 -16.29 -16.97
N GLN A 271 17.98 -17.00 -16.50
CA GLN A 271 16.83 -17.39 -17.32
C GLN A 271 16.03 -16.18 -17.79
N ILE A 272 15.81 -15.18 -16.90
CA ILE A 272 15.14 -13.94 -17.28
C ILE A 272 15.91 -13.22 -18.40
N GLN A 273 17.24 -13.15 -18.29
CA GLN A 273 18.07 -12.49 -19.31
C GLN A 273 17.96 -13.22 -20.68
N THR A 274 18.07 -14.56 -20.68
CA THR A 274 17.90 -15.34 -21.91
C THR A 274 16.53 -15.18 -22.54
N ASP A 275 15.48 -15.05 -21.71
CA ASP A 275 14.12 -14.83 -22.20
C ASP A 275 13.96 -13.43 -22.80
N ILE A 276 14.49 -12.40 -22.15
CA ILE A 276 14.48 -11.03 -22.68
C ILE A 276 15.16 -11.00 -24.07
N ASP A 277 16.32 -11.65 -24.18
CA ASP A 277 17.03 -11.72 -25.46
C ASP A 277 16.21 -12.46 -26.53
N SER A 278 15.56 -13.58 -26.17
CA SER A 278 14.72 -14.35 -27.11
C SER A 278 13.43 -13.60 -27.49
N LEU A 279 12.80 -12.88 -26.55
CA LEU A 279 11.60 -12.07 -26.80
C LEU A 279 11.94 -10.87 -27.71
N ASN A 280 13.08 -10.23 -27.51
CA ASN A 280 13.56 -9.16 -28.37
C ASN A 280 13.84 -9.66 -29.80
N LEU A 281 14.51 -10.82 -29.96
CA LEU A 281 14.72 -11.45 -31.26
C LEU A 281 13.39 -11.81 -31.95
N SER A 282 12.41 -12.30 -31.20
CA SER A 282 11.07 -12.58 -31.71
C SER A 282 10.38 -11.28 -32.15
N GLY A 283 10.47 -10.20 -31.36
CA GLY A 283 9.95 -8.89 -31.69
C GLY A 283 10.55 -8.31 -32.96
N ASP A 284 11.89 -8.40 -33.13
CA ASP A 284 12.58 -7.99 -34.33
C ASP A 284 12.16 -8.81 -35.57
N SER A 285 11.92 -10.12 -35.37
CA SER A 285 11.44 -10.99 -36.47
C SER A 285 10.03 -10.61 -36.89
N ILE A 286 9.13 -10.36 -35.93
CA ILE A 286 7.75 -9.90 -36.19
C ILE A 286 7.76 -8.54 -36.88
N GLY A 287 8.59 -7.61 -36.40
CA GLY A 287 8.75 -6.30 -37.03
C GLY A 287 9.23 -6.35 -38.49
N LYS A 288 10.20 -7.23 -38.77
CA LYS A 288 10.67 -7.47 -40.17
C LYS A 288 9.57 -8.12 -41.02
N MET A 289 8.76 -8.99 -40.46
CA MET A 289 7.62 -9.59 -41.16
C MET A 289 6.58 -8.50 -41.51
N TYR A 290 6.21 -7.66 -40.56
CA TYR A 290 5.25 -6.58 -40.79
C TYR A 290 5.76 -5.54 -41.79
N LEU A 291 7.08 -5.26 -41.81
CA LEU A 291 7.69 -4.40 -42.80
C LEU A 291 7.56 -5.00 -44.22
N ARG A 292 7.84 -6.31 -44.34
CA ARG A 292 7.66 -7.00 -45.64
C ARG A 292 6.22 -7.03 -46.13
N ASP A 293 5.28 -7.23 -45.18
CA ASP A 293 3.85 -7.22 -45.50
C ASP A 293 3.43 -5.83 -45.98
N ALA A 294 3.89 -4.75 -45.33
CA ALA A 294 3.65 -3.39 -45.78
C ALA A 294 4.27 -3.10 -47.15
N ASP A 295 5.51 -3.51 -47.37
CA ASP A 295 6.16 -3.36 -48.69
C ASP A 295 5.38 -4.09 -49.78
N ASN A 296 4.90 -5.31 -49.52
CA ASN A 296 4.10 -6.08 -50.49
C ASN A 296 2.75 -5.44 -50.75
N PHE A 297 2.11 -4.84 -49.73
CA PHE A 297 0.80 -4.19 -49.83
C PHE A 297 0.89 -2.88 -50.64
N TYR A 298 1.88 -2.04 -50.36
CA TYR A 298 2.03 -0.74 -51.07
C TYR A 298 2.60 -0.88 -52.47
N TYR A 299 3.36 -1.93 -52.75
CA TYR A 299 3.92 -2.21 -54.05
C TYR A 299 3.25 -3.43 -54.70
N GLU A 300 1.93 -3.32 -54.97
CA GLU A 300 1.15 -4.32 -55.76
C GLU A 300 1.68 -4.46 -57.18
N GLY A 301 2.91 -4.83 -57.33
CA GLY A 301 3.52 -5.08 -58.64
C GLY A 301 4.20 -6.45 -58.65
N ARG A 302 4.05 -7.21 -59.75
CA ARG A 302 4.91 -8.36 -59.97
C ARG A 302 6.36 -7.92 -59.79
N PRO A 303 7.20 -8.69 -59.06
CA PRO A 303 8.60 -8.34 -58.90
C PRO A 303 9.22 -8.15 -60.28
N LEU A 304 9.52 -6.90 -60.59
CA LEU A 304 10.15 -6.57 -61.88
C LEU A 304 11.57 -7.12 -61.87
N THR A 305 11.94 -7.77 -62.99
CA THR A 305 13.32 -8.15 -63.18
C THR A 305 14.22 -6.88 -63.17
N PRO A 306 15.49 -6.97 -62.77
CA PRO A 306 16.38 -5.81 -62.69
C PRO A 306 16.42 -4.97 -63.97
N HIS A 307 16.25 -5.59 -65.14
CA HIS A 307 16.17 -4.91 -66.44
C HIS A 307 14.85 -4.11 -66.58
N LEU A 308 13.71 -4.70 -66.26
CA LEU A 308 12.41 -4.04 -66.29
C LEU A 308 12.31 -2.90 -65.26
N LEU A 309 12.94 -3.07 -64.09
CA LEU A 309 13.01 -2.03 -63.07
C LEU A 309 13.81 -0.82 -63.54
N LYS A 310 14.88 -1.04 -64.30
CA LYS A 310 15.69 0.03 -64.89
C LYS A 310 14.92 0.78 -66.00
N MET A 311 14.19 0.07 -66.84
CA MET A 311 13.31 0.67 -67.86
C MET A 311 12.17 1.45 -67.22
N ALA A 312 11.47 0.89 -66.23
CA ALA A 312 10.38 1.55 -65.51
C ALA A 312 10.86 2.84 -64.80
N ARG A 313 12.05 2.84 -64.19
CA ARG A 313 12.65 4.05 -63.62
C ARG A 313 12.97 5.11 -64.69
N GLN A 314 13.42 4.72 -65.85
CA GLN A 314 13.67 5.65 -66.97
C GLN A 314 12.38 6.24 -67.53
N GLU A 315 11.33 5.43 -67.68
CA GLU A 315 10.02 5.92 -68.12
C GLU A 315 9.33 6.80 -67.04
N ALA A 316 9.43 6.45 -65.76
CA ALA A 316 8.88 7.27 -64.67
C ALA A 316 9.62 8.62 -64.54
N ALA A 317 10.92 8.66 -64.83
CA ALA A 317 11.68 9.91 -64.88
C ALA A 317 11.34 10.79 -66.09
N ALA A 318 10.87 10.18 -67.20
CA ALA A 318 10.53 10.89 -68.43
C ALA A 318 9.08 11.41 -68.50
N LYS A 319 8.19 10.87 -67.71
CA LYS A 319 6.76 11.27 -67.61
C LYS A 319 6.41 11.68 -66.20
N THR A 320 6.25 12.98 -65.99
CA THR A 320 5.58 13.50 -64.78
C THR A 320 4.10 13.22 -64.89
N MET A 321 3.61 12.29 -64.08
CA MET A 321 2.18 11.93 -64.00
C MET A 321 1.52 12.80 -62.96
N ASP A 322 0.69 13.77 -63.41
CA ASP A 322 -0.09 14.58 -62.48
C ASP A 322 -1.41 13.84 -62.17
N PHE A 323 -1.48 13.30 -60.96
CA PHE A 323 -2.63 12.55 -60.48
C PHE A 323 -3.92 13.40 -60.44
N ASP A 324 -3.81 14.67 -60.07
CA ASP A 324 -4.98 15.55 -59.91
C ASP A 324 -5.66 15.81 -61.25
N THR A 325 -4.91 16.01 -62.32
CA THR A 325 -5.43 16.16 -63.67
C THR A 325 -6.03 14.87 -64.21
N LEU A 326 -5.46 13.72 -63.94
CA LEU A 326 -6.01 12.42 -64.32
C LEU A 326 -7.34 12.13 -63.58
N PHE A 327 -7.38 12.38 -62.27
CA PHE A 327 -8.56 12.19 -61.45
C PHE A 327 -9.71 13.13 -61.85
N ALA A 328 -9.38 14.40 -62.14
CA ALA A 328 -10.36 15.39 -62.62
C ALA A 328 -10.98 15.05 -64.00
N ARG A 329 -10.26 14.33 -64.88
CA ARG A 329 -10.75 13.90 -66.18
C ARG A 329 -11.65 12.67 -66.16
N GLN A 330 -11.73 11.96 -65.06
CA GLN A 330 -12.58 10.78 -64.88
C GLN A 330 -14.08 11.16 -64.72
N SER A 331 -14.96 10.25 -65.12
CA SER A 331 -16.40 10.39 -64.87
C SER A 331 -16.72 10.48 -63.37
N GLN A 332 -17.83 11.06 -63.02
CA GLN A 332 -18.24 11.21 -61.63
C GLN A 332 -18.34 9.86 -60.89
N ASP A 333 -18.85 8.83 -61.57
CA ASP A 333 -18.98 7.48 -61.03
C ASP A 333 -17.58 6.81 -60.82
N ALA A 334 -16.68 6.98 -61.79
CA ALA A 334 -15.31 6.48 -61.66
C ALA A 334 -14.56 7.15 -60.51
N ARG A 335 -14.75 8.47 -60.29
CA ARG A 335 -14.19 9.18 -59.14
C ARG A 335 -14.74 8.66 -57.82
N ARG A 336 -16.08 8.43 -57.74
CA ARG A 336 -16.70 7.83 -56.55
C ARG A 336 -16.13 6.44 -56.27
N MET A 337 -16.06 5.57 -57.30
CA MET A 337 -15.49 4.23 -57.12
C MET A 337 -14.02 4.26 -56.66
N CYS A 338 -13.23 5.19 -57.16
CA CYS A 338 -11.83 5.36 -56.71
C CYS A 338 -11.77 5.76 -55.21
N VAL A 339 -12.63 6.71 -54.81
CA VAL A 339 -12.68 7.17 -53.42
C VAL A 339 -13.20 6.07 -52.49
N ASP A 340 -14.28 5.37 -52.88
CA ASP A 340 -14.83 4.26 -52.08
C ASP A 340 -13.84 3.11 -51.96
N ARG A 341 -13.11 2.78 -53.00
CA ARG A 341 -12.03 1.77 -52.96
C ARG A 341 -10.88 2.21 -52.08
N ALA A 342 -10.42 3.46 -52.17
CA ALA A 342 -9.39 4.00 -51.34
C ALA A 342 -9.82 3.99 -49.85
N LEU A 343 -11.09 4.39 -49.57
CA LEU A 343 -11.65 4.38 -48.23
C LEU A 343 -11.69 2.96 -47.63
N SER A 344 -12.21 1.98 -48.42
CA SER A 344 -12.28 0.58 -47.96
C SER A 344 -10.88 -0.01 -47.71
N THR A 345 -9.88 0.34 -48.57
CA THR A 345 -8.50 -0.07 -48.39
C THR A 345 -7.90 0.50 -47.12
N VAL A 346 -8.09 1.81 -46.85
CA VAL A 346 -7.61 2.47 -45.61
C VAL A 346 -8.29 1.89 -44.38
N GLN A 347 -9.57 1.58 -44.43
CA GLN A 347 -10.28 0.95 -43.34
C GLN A 347 -9.78 -0.47 -43.04
N ALA A 348 -9.50 -1.27 -44.08
CA ALA A 348 -8.93 -2.60 -43.92
C ALA A 348 -7.53 -2.53 -43.29
N GLU A 349 -6.69 -1.59 -43.75
CA GLU A 349 -5.34 -1.37 -43.25
C GLU A 349 -5.34 -0.88 -41.78
N LEU A 350 -6.30 -0.01 -41.43
CA LEU A 350 -6.48 0.44 -40.05
C LEU A 350 -6.78 -0.74 -39.13
N THR A 351 -7.64 -1.65 -39.57
CA THR A 351 -8.01 -2.85 -38.78
C THR A 351 -6.83 -3.80 -38.64
N ASP A 352 -6.06 -4.00 -39.71
CA ASP A 352 -4.83 -4.82 -39.68
C ASP A 352 -3.75 -4.21 -38.77
N LEU A 353 -3.53 -2.90 -38.84
CA LEU A 353 -2.63 -2.18 -37.95
C LEU A 353 -3.06 -2.26 -36.49
N GLN A 354 -4.36 -2.17 -36.20
CA GLN A 354 -4.89 -2.34 -34.85
C GLN A 354 -4.60 -3.75 -34.32
N PHE A 355 -4.80 -4.77 -35.14
CA PHE A 355 -4.51 -6.15 -34.78
C PHE A 355 -2.99 -6.38 -34.55
N LYS A 356 -2.15 -5.90 -35.46
CA LYS A 356 -0.69 -5.94 -35.34
C LYS A 356 -0.19 -5.21 -34.09
N SER A 357 -0.79 -4.03 -33.78
CA SER A 357 -0.52 -3.27 -32.56
C SER A 357 -0.88 -4.02 -31.29
N MET A 358 -1.99 -4.78 -31.31
CA MET A 358 -2.38 -5.60 -30.15
C MET A 358 -1.35 -6.70 -29.88
N ILE A 359 -0.90 -7.42 -30.90
CA ILE A 359 0.11 -8.48 -30.77
C ILE A 359 1.44 -7.92 -30.25
N THR A 360 1.91 -6.81 -30.83
CA THR A 360 3.16 -6.17 -30.37
C THR A 360 3.04 -5.61 -28.95
N SER A 361 1.86 -5.07 -28.58
CA SER A 361 1.62 -4.58 -27.21
C SER A 361 1.71 -5.70 -26.17
N ASP A 362 1.25 -6.90 -26.49
CA ASP A 362 1.32 -8.03 -25.55
C ASP A 362 2.77 -8.52 -25.41
N LEU A 363 3.52 -8.60 -26.52
CA LEU A 363 4.96 -8.89 -26.48
C LEU A 363 5.73 -7.86 -25.63
N ASP A 364 5.44 -6.58 -25.82
CA ASP A 364 6.05 -5.51 -25.04
C ASP A 364 5.70 -5.59 -23.55
N LYS A 365 4.49 -6.02 -23.19
CA LYS A 365 4.11 -6.27 -21.80
C LYS A 365 4.92 -7.41 -21.19
N ASP A 366 5.13 -8.47 -21.94
CA ASP A 366 5.93 -9.61 -21.49
C ASP A 366 7.40 -9.24 -21.30
N ILE A 367 7.99 -8.50 -22.24
CA ILE A 367 9.36 -7.97 -22.09
C ILE A 367 9.45 -7.09 -20.85
N ARG A 368 8.55 -6.10 -20.68
CA ARG A 368 8.52 -5.24 -19.50
C ARG A 368 8.38 -6.02 -18.19
N GLN A 369 7.57 -7.08 -18.18
CA GLN A 369 7.41 -7.91 -16.99
C GLN A 369 8.71 -8.64 -16.63
N HIS A 370 9.44 -9.16 -17.63
CA HIS A 370 10.74 -9.79 -17.41
C HIS A 370 11.79 -8.79 -16.91
N GLU A 371 11.87 -7.60 -17.51
CA GLU A 371 12.80 -6.53 -17.08
C GLU A 371 12.48 -6.02 -15.65
N ILE A 372 11.20 -5.88 -15.29
CA ILE A 372 10.80 -5.51 -13.94
C ILE A 372 11.26 -6.58 -12.94
N GLU A 373 11.03 -7.86 -13.23
CA GLU A 373 11.45 -8.94 -12.32
C GLU A 373 12.98 -9.07 -12.26
N TYR A 374 13.71 -8.76 -13.34
CA TYR A 374 15.17 -8.66 -13.33
C TYR A 374 15.66 -7.64 -12.31
N ILE A 375 15.09 -6.42 -12.32
CA ILE A 375 15.44 -5.35 -11.37
C ILE A 375 14.99 -5.72 -9.95
N ASN A 376 13.84 -6.39 -9.77
CA ASN A 376 13.35 -6.83 -8.48
C ASN A 376 14.33 -7.75 -7.74
N LYS A 377 15.12 -8.57 -8.46
CA LYS A 377 16.13 -9.44 -7.84
C LYS A 377 17.14 -8.65 -7.01
N PHE A 378 17.49 -7.44 -7.43
CA PHE A 378 18.44 -6.57 -6.74
C PHE A 378 17.75 -5.60 -5.77
N SER A 379 16.55 -5.14 -6.10
CA SER A 379 15.83 -4.10 -5.35
C SER A 379 15.62 -4.50 -3.90
N LEU A 380 15.11 -5.71 -3.61
CA LEU A 380 14.84 -6.16 -2.25
C LEU A 380 16.11 -6.30 -1.41
N ALA A 381 17.23 -6.75 -2.01
CA ALA A 381 18.51 -6.79 -1.33
C ALA A 381 19.01 -5.37 -0.96
N LEU A 382 18.85 -4.41 -1.87
CA LEU A 382 19.19 -3.00 -1.62
C LEU A 382 18.32 -2.39 -0.52
N VAL A 383 17.04 -2.70 -0.49
CA VAL A 383 16.09 -2.23 0.54
C VAL A 383 16.49 -2.71 1.93
N CYS A 384 17.09 -3.91 2.09
CA CYS A 384 17.64 -4.39 3.35
C CYS A 384 18.68 -3.41 3.94
N ILE A 385 19.58 -2.92 3.08
CA ILE A 385 20.61 -1.96 3.49
C ILE A 385 19.99 -0.60 3.81
N ILE A 386 19.10 -0.11 2.96
CA ILE A 386 18.41 1.18 3.17
C ILE A 386 17.65 1.17 4.50
N PHE A 387 16.91 0.10 4.78
CA PHE A 387 16.10 -0.01 6.00
C PHE A 387 16.98 -0.10 7.26
N PHE A 388 18.15 -0.68 7.17
CA PHE A 388 19.12 -0.61 8.26
C PHE A 388 19.54 0.85 8.54
N PHE A 389 19.87 1.63 7.50
CA PHE A 389 20.27 3.04 7.64
C PHE A 389 19.12 3.98 8.03
N ILE A 390 17.86 3.54 7.92
CA ILE A 390 16.71 4.23 8.49
C ILE A 390 16.48 3.78 9.94
N GLY A 391 16.45 2.48 10.19
CA GLY A 391 16.05 1.90 11.47
C GLY A 391 17.02 2.19 12.60
N ALA A 392 18.30 1.94 12.40
CA ALA A 392 19.30 2.11 13.44
C ALA A 392 19.46 3.58 13.92
N PRO A 393 19.58 4.59 13.01
CA PRO A 393 19.63 5.98 13.45
C PRO A 393 18.33 6.46 14.05
N LEU A 394 17.20 6.02 13.53
CA LEU A 394 15.88 6.41 14.06
C LEU A 394 15.65 5.82 15.45
N GLY A 395 16.07 4.55 15.68
CA GLY A 395 16.08 3.94 17.00
C GLY A 395 16.96 4.70 18.01
N ALA A 396 18.13 5.15 17.57
CA ALA A 396 19.03 5.94 18.41
C ALA A 396 18.45 7.31 18.85
N ILE A 397 17.54 7.86 18.05
CA ILE A 397 16.83 9.12 18.34
C ILE A 397 15.65 8.87 19.29
N ILE A 398 14.91 7.78 19.12
CA ILE A 398 13.72 7.42 19.91
C ILE A 398 14.18 6.77 21.23
N ARG A 399 14.50 7.60 22.23
CA ARG A 399 15.07 7.13 23.52
C ARG A 399 14.02 6.67 24.53
N LYS A 400 12.74 6.91 24.30
CA LYS A 400 11.64 6.63 25.26
C LYS A 400 10.42 6.06 24.54
N GLY A 401 9.78 5.06 25.13
CA GLY A 401 8.49 4.57 24.65
C GLY A 401 8.35 3.05 24.54
N GLY A 402 9.27 2.28 25.11
CA GLY A 402 9.22 0.82 25.09
C GLY A 402 9.17 0.26 23.65
N LEU A 403 8.69 -0.97 23.48
CA LEU A 403 8.61 -1.65 22.17
C LEU A 403 7.53 -1.08 21.22
N GLY A 404 6.54 -0.36 21.74
CA GLY A 404 5.39 0.08 20.95
C GLY A 404 5.74 1.14 19.90
N ILE A 405 6.50 2.16 20.27
CA ILE A 405 6.86 3.24 19.33
C ILE A 405 7.73 2.74 18.17
N PRO A 406 8.78 1.93 18.38
CA PRO A 406 9.54 1.31 17.31
C PRO A 406 8.68 0.55 16.30
N ILE A 407 7.71 -0.23 16.77
CA ILE A 407 6.84 -1.00 15.88
C ILE A 407 6.00 -0.08 15.00
N ILE A 408 5.35 0.95 15.58
CA ILE A 408 4.54 1.91 14.83
C ILE A 408 5.37 2.61 13.75
N VAL A 409 6.57 3.07 14.11
CA VAL A 409 7.47 3.76 13.20
C VAL A 409 7.93 2.84 12.06
N ALA A 410 8.28 1.59 12.38
CA ALA A 410 8.67 0.61 11.38
C ALA A 410 7.52 0.32 10.38
N VAL A 411 6.28 0.20 10.89
CA VAL A 411 5.09 -0.01 10.05
C VAL A 411 4.87 1.20 9.12
N VAL A 412 4.98 2.43 9.63
CA VAL A 412 4.82 3.65 8.80
C VAL A 412 5.87 3.70 7.69
N VAL A 413 7.15 3.46 8.01
CA VAL A 413 8.24 3.44 7.01
C VAL A 413 8.00 2.35 5.97
N TYR A 414 7.56 1.16 6.41
CA TYR A 414 7.25 0.05 5.49
C TYR A 414 6.05 0.36 4.59
N ILE A 415 5.00 0.99 5.10
CA ILE A 415 3.84 1.42 4.30
C ILE A 415 4.26 2.42 3.22
N ILE A 416 5.10 3.41 3.56
CA ILE A 416 5.63 4.38 2.59
C ILE A 416 6.41 3.65 1.49
N PHE A 417 7.32 2.75 1.86
CA PHE A 417 8.04 1.92 0.90
C PHE A 417 7.10 1.13 0.00
N TYR A 418 6.12 0.42 0.58
CA TYR A 418 5.17 -0.41 -0.15
C TYR A 418 4.34 0.38 -1.16
N ILE A 419 3.86 1.57 -0.77
CA ILE A 419 3.11 2.45 -1.67
C ILE A 419 3.98 2.90 -2.85
N LEU A 420 5.22 3.33 -2.58
CA LEU A 420 6.16 3.78 -3.62
C LEU A 420 6.53 2.64 -4.57
N ASP A 421 6.89 1.47 -4.03
CA ASP A 421 7.29 0.30 -4.84
C ASP A 421 6.14 -0.24 -5.69
N ASN A 422 4.93 -0.36 -5.10
CA ASN A 422 3.75 -0.86 -5.80
C ASN A 422 3.25 0.12 -6.88
N THR A 423 3.30 1.43 -6.60
CA THR A 423 2.96 2.46 -7.60
C THR A 423 3.94 2.43 -8.75
N GLY A 424 5.24 2.40 -8.46
CA GLY A 424 6.29 2.30 -9.47
C GLY A 424 6.17 1.02 -10.31
N TYR A 425 5.90 -0.12 -9.69
CA TYR A 425 5.65 -1.39 -10.37
C TYR A 425 4.47 -1.31 -11.34
N ARG A 426 3.31 -0.76 -10.89
CA ARG A 426 2.11 -0.65 -11.73
C ARG A 426 2.33 0.26 -12.94
N MET A 427 2.93 1.43 -12.73
CA MET A 427 3.19 2.39 -13.82
C MET A 427 4.21 1.88 -14.82
N ALA A 428 5.26 1.19 -14.37
CA ALA A 428 6.23 0.55 -15.24
C ALA A 428 5.60 -0.60 -16.04
N ARG A 429 4.78 -1.44 -15.41
CA ARG A 429 4.09 -2.55 -16.09
C ARG A 429 3.11 -2.06 -17.16
N GLN A 430 2.41 -0.97 -16.93
CA GLN A 430 1.50 -0.35 -17.89
C GLN A 430 2.23 0.34 -19.06
N GLY A 431 3.55 0.52 -18.96
CA GLY A 431 4.34 1.23 -19.96
C GLY A 431 4.28 2.75 -19.86
N SER A 432 3.59 3.31 -18.84
CA SER A 432 3.49 4.76 -18.64
C SER A 432 4.80 5.38 -18.16
N TRP A 433 5.60 4.62 -17.41
CA TRP A 433 6.91 5.03 -16.91
C TRP A 433 8.00 4.08 -17.42
N ALA A 434 9.21 4.62 -17.64
CA ALA A 434 10.37 3.80 -17.89
C ALA A 434 10.62 2.86 -16.69
N ILE A 435 11.04 1.63 -16.96
CA ILE A 435 11.16 0.57 -15.94
C ILE A 435 12.14 0.96 -14.84
N TRP A 436 13.30 1.52 -15.23
CA TRP A 436 14.31 2.00 -14.28
C TRP A 436 13.77 3.12 -13.35
N PHE A 437 12.91 4.00 -13.87
CA PHE A 437 12.28 5.06 -13.07
C PHE A 437 11.20 4.47 -12.13
N GLY A 438 10.33 3.59 -12.64
CA GLY A 438 9.30 2.96 -11.84
C GLY A 438 9.86 2.14 -10.67
N LYS A 439 10.85 1.29 -10.93
CA LYS A 439 11.50 0.49 -9.86
C LYS A 439 12.54 1.27 -9.07
N GLY A 440 13.07 2.34 -9.62
CA GLY A 440 13.98 3.26 -8.94
C GLY A 440 13.29 4.26 -7.99
N LEU A 441 11.96 4.42 -8.07
CA LEU A 441 11.21 5.40 -7.28
C LEU A 441 11.38 5.18 -5.77
N SER A 442 11.21 3.96 -5.29
CA SER A 442 11.32 3.64 -3.86
C SER A 442 12.75 3.88 -3.33
N PRO A 443 13.84 3.41 -3.96
CA PRO A 443 15.20 3.76 -3.54
C PRO A 443 15.50 5.26 -3.67
N ALA A 444 15.02 5.93 -4.72
CA ALA A 444 15.26 7.36 -4.92
C ALA A 444 14.70 8.25 -3.83
N VAL A 445 13.60 7.85 -3.19
CA VAL A 445 13.02 8.56 -2.03
C VAL A 445 13.67 8.11 -0.72
N LEU A 446 13.88 6.80 -0.56
CA LEU A 446 14.34 6.24 0.72
C LEU A 446 15.84 6.46 0.98
N ILE A 447 16.70 6.47 -0.05
CA ILE A 447 18.14 6.72 0.14
C ILE A 447 18.41 8.13 0.68
N PRO A 448 17.88 9.22 0.10
CA PRO A 448 18.02 10.55 0.68
C PRO A 448 17.44 10.65 2.10
N THR A 449 16.29 9.98 2.35
CA THR A 449 15.69 9.93 3.69
C THR A 449 16.60 9.23 4.69
N ALA A 450 17.18 8.08 4.33
CA ALA A 450 18.14 7.33 5.16
C ALA A 450 19.39 8.16 5.46
N LEU A 451 19.94 8.83 4.46
CA LEU A 451 21.11 9.70 4.62
C LEU A 451 20.80 10.91 5.53
N PHE A 452 19.64 11.54 5.34
CA PHE A 452 19.20 12.66 6.17
C PHE A 452 19.02 12.26 7.63
N ILE A 453 18.33 11.14 7.90
CA ILE A 453 18.11 10.64 9.26
C ILE A 453 19.46 10.26 9.90
N THR A 454 20.32 9.55 9.17
CA THR A 454 21.66 9.17 9.66
C THR A 454 22.52 10.40 9.99
N TYR A 455 22.53 11.41 9.13
CA TYR A 455 23.25 12.66 9.36
C TYR A 455 22.74 13.38 10.62
N LYS A 456 21.42 13.51 10.77
CA LYS A 456 20.80 14.16 11.93
C LYS A 456 21.03 13.39 13.23
N ALA A 457 20.94 12.05 13.20
CA ALA A 457 21.20 11.20 14.35
C ALA A 457 22.68 11.26 14.82
N ASN A 458 23.61 11.41 13.88
CA ASN A 458 25.04 11.53 14.20
C ASN A 458 25.40 12.90 14.82
N LYS A 459 24.62 13.96 14.50
CA LYS A 459 24.82 15.32 15.06
C LYS A 459 24.03 15.59 16.35
N ASP A 460 23.42 14.58 16.97
CA ASP A 460 22.56 14.71 18.17
C ASP A 460 21.52 15.85 18.07
N SER A 461 20.97 16.06 16.89
CA SER A 461 20.05 17.13 16.60
C SER A 461 18.71 16.89 17.33
N THR A 462 18.22 17.90 18.06
CA THR A 462 16.94 17.91 18.78
C THR A 462 15.71 17.91 17.87
N VAL A 463 15.89 17.90 16.55
CA VAL A 463 14.80 17.95 15.54
C VAL A 463 13.81 16.78 15.66
N PHE A 464 14.23 15.65 16.18
CA PHE A 464 13.38 14.48 16.41
C PHE A 464 13.06 14.25 17.89
N ASN A 465 13.04 15.31 18.71
CA ASN A 465 12.60 15.17 20.10
C ASN A 465 11.09 14.92 20.11
N PHE A 466 10.72 13.63 20.18
CA PHE A 466 9.32 13.20 20.20
C PHE A 466 8.54 13.81 21.36
N ASP A 467 9.23 14.09 22.48
CA ASP A 467 8.63 14.78 23.62
C ASP A 467 8.27 16.23 23.27
N ALA A 468 9.05 16.90 22.41
CA ALA A 468 8.71 18.24 21.92
C ALA A 468 7.47 18.19 20.98
N TYR A 469 7.38 17.20 20.11
CA TYR A 469 6.19 17.01 19.26
C TYR A 469 4.99 16.53 20.06
N ARG A 470 5.18 15.65 21.03
CA ARG A 470 4.13 15.22 21.96
C ARG A 470 3.64 16.42 22.79
N SER A 471 4.53 17.24 23.31
CA SER A 471 4.15 18.45 24.05
C SER A 471 3.42 19.46 23.14
N LEU A 472 3.85 19.60 21.88
CA LEU A 472 3.18 20.42 20.89
C LEU A 472 1.80 19.86 20.53
N PHE A 473 1.69 18.53 20.36
CA PHE A 473 0.41 17.85 20.08
C PHE A 473 -0.51 17.84 21.32
N MET A 474 0.05 17.65 22.51
CA MET A 474 -0.68 17.76 23.78
C MET A 474 -1.14 19.21 24.05
N ARG A 475 -0.30 20.19 23.71
CA ARG A 475 -0.72 21.61 23.70
C ARG A 475 -1.82 21.89 22.67
N LEU A 476 -1.81 21.17 21.53
CA LEU A 476 -2.86 21.22 20.52
C LEU A 476 -4.18 20.63 21.00
N LEU A 477 -4.13 19.51 21.71
CA LEU A 477 -5.30 18.82 22.30
C LEU A 477 -5.74 19.41 23.64
N GLY A 478 -4.85 20.17 24.32
CA GLY A 478 -5.14 20.96 25.51
C GLY A 478 -5.55 20.16 26.76
N PRO A 479 -4.85 19.09 27.17
CA PRO A 479 -5.05 18.56 28.52
C PRO A 479 -4.63 19.60 29.56
N ARG A 480 -5.35 19.63 30.67
CA ARG A 480 -5.03 20.52 31.78
C ARG A 480 -3.75 20.04 32.47
N GLU A 481 -2.75 20.91 32.58
CA GLU A 481 -1.68 20.73 33.53
C GLU A 481 -2.24 21.06 34.91
N GLN A 482 -2.19 20.08 35.82
CA GLN A 482 -2.58 20.30 37.21
C GLN A 482 -1.38 20.89 37.97
N ARG A 483 -1.66 21.96 38.72
CA ARG A 483 -0.68 22.56 39.62
C ARG A 483 -0.40 21.62 40.77
N HIS A 484 0.86 21.45 41.13
CA HIS A 484 1.28 20.66 42.28
C HIS A 484 2.18 21.52 43.17
N VAL A 485 1.61 22.12 44.19
CA VAL A 485 2.34 22.88 45.22
C VAL A 485 2.53 21.95 46.41
N SER A 486 3.75 21.54 46.67
CA SER A 486 4.15 20.76 47.85
C SER A 486 4.75 21.71 48.89
N GLY A 487 4.50 21.44 50.17
CA GLY A 487 5.10 22.20 51.27
C GLY A 487 6.64 22.14 51.21
N LYS A 488 7.29 23.29 51.34
CA LYS A 488 8.77 23.40 51.32
C LYS A 488 9.32 22.89 52.67
N GLU A 489 10.35 22.08 52.62
CA GLU A 489 11.03 21.58 53.84
C GLU A 489 11.70 22.70 54.67
N VAL A 490 12.21 23.73 53.99
CA VAL A 490 12.84 24.90 54.61
C VAL A 490 12.06 26.14 54.18
N ILE A 491 11.48 26.87 55.12
CA ILE A 491 10.83 28.15 54.92
C ILE A 491 11.81 29.24 55.28
N ILE A 492 12.14 30.09 54.28
CA ILE A 492 13.11 31.20 54.44
C ILE A 492 12.36 32.44 54.93
N GLU A 493 11.18 32.70 54.39
CA GLU A 493 10.34 33.86 54.73
C GLU A 493 8.90 33.37 55.02
N THR A 494 8.28 33.92 56.08
CA THR A 494 6.84 33.69 56.38
C THR A 494 5.99 34.60 55.53
N PRO A 495 4.92 34.09 54.86
CA PRO A 495 4.03 34.90 54.02
C PRO A 495 3.30 35.94 54.88
N ASP A 496 3.10 37.12 54.26
CA ASP A 496 2.23 38.17 54.86
C ASP A 496 0.77 37.88 54.50
N TYR A 497 0.14 37.07 55.37
CA TYR A 497 -1.23 36.62 55.14
C TYR A 497 -2.23 37.73 55.00
N THR A 498 -2.01 38.92 55.66
CA THR A 498 -2.93 40.06 55.60
C THR A 498 -2.85 40.76 54.29
N ALA A 499 -1.63 41.06 53.83
CA ALA A 499 -1.37 41.72 52.54
C ALA A 499 -1.84 40.80 51.38
N ASP A 500 -1.59 39.48 51.46
CA ASP A 500 -1.99 38.53 50.43
C ASP A 500 -3.52 38.39 50.35
N ALA A 501 -4.22 38.37 51.50
CA ALA A 501 -5.69 38.34 51.52
C ALA A 501 -6.32 39.58 50.89
N GLU A 502 -5.74 40.77 51.15
CA GLU A 502 -6.19 42.02 50.47
C GLU A 502 -5.93 41.96 48.96
N ARG A 503 -4.76 41.48 48.50
CA ARG A 503 -4.44 41.28 47.08
C ARG A 503 -5.42 40.33 46.42
N LEU A 504 -5.71 39.16 47.02
CA LEU A 504 -6.69 38.20 46.52
C LEU A 504 -8.11 38.78 46.44
N THR A 505 -8.51 39.61 47.40
CA THR A 505 -9.82 40.28 47.39
C THR A 505 -9.91 41.29 46.25
N ARG A 506 -8.86 42.07 46.02
CA ARG A 506 -8.75 43.02 44.88
C ARG A 506 -8.79 42.28 43.56
N MET A 507 -8.03 41.21 43.43
CA MET A 507 -8.01 40.34 42.25
C MET A 507 -9.38 39.77 41.90
N ASN A 508 -10.19 39.39 42.87
CA ASN A 508 -11.56 38.93 42.64
C ASN A 508 -12.42 40.02 41.98
N GLY A 509 -12.22 41.31 42.37
CA GLY A 509 -12.88 42.44 41.75
C GLY A 509 -12.43 42.62 40.29
N GLU A 510 -11.12 42.57 40.03
CA GLU A 510 -10.55 42.69 38.69
C GLU A 510 -10.99 41.57 37.75
N ILE A 511 -11.03 40.32 38.24
CA ILE A 511 -11.53 39.17 37.47
C ILE A 511 -13.01 39.39 37.10
N ALA A 512 -13.83 39.88 38.02
CA ALA A 512 -15.27 40.12 37.76
C ALA A 512 -15.47 41.24 36.72
N GLU A 513 -14.64 42.28 36.75
CA GLU A 513 -14.66 43.37 35.76
C GLU A 513 -14.19 42.87 34.38
N TYR A 514 -13.11 42.11 34.34
CA TYR A 514 -12.59 41.47 33.13
C TYR A 514 -13.63 40.58 32.44
N GLU A 515 -14.31 39.68 33.20
CA GLU A 515 -15.35 38.81 32.68
C GLU A 515 -16.53 39.61 32.07
N ARG A 516 -16.93 40.69 32.70
CA ARG A 516 -18.01 41.58 32.23
C ARG A 516 -17.61 42.32 30.93
N LYS A 517 -16.37 42.81 30.84
CA LYS A 517 -15.84 43.58 29.71
C LYS A 517 -15.64 42.72 28.47
N HIS A 518 -15.07 41.50 28.63
CA HIS A 518 -14.65 40.66 27.49
C HIS A 518 -15.70 39.63 27.04
N ARG A 519 -16.82 39.48 27.75
CA ARG A 519 -17.93 38.54 27.41
C ARG A 519 -17.41 37.17 26.93
N LEU A 520 -16.61 36.48 27.74
CA LEU A 520 -15.87 35.26 27.37
C LEU A 520 -16.74 34.12 26.82
N LYS A 521 -18.04 34.07 27.19
CA LYS A 521 -19.01 33.08 26.70
C LYS A 521 -19.40 33.29 25.23
N SER A 522 -19.27 34.51 24.70
CA SER A 522 -19.64 34.80 23.33
C SER A 522 -18.57 34.31 22.34
N PRO A 523 -18.96 33.88 21.11
CA PRO A 523 -18.01 33.45 20.08
C PRO A 523 -17.09 34.62 19.70
N PRO A 524 -15.79 34.38 19.45
CA PRO A 524 -14.83 35.42 19.09
C PRO A 524 -15.13 35.97 17.69
N ASN A 525 -14.81 37.23 17.47
CA ASN A 525 -14.93 37.85 16.15
C ASN A 525 -13.84 37.29 15.20
N VAL A 526 -14.25 36.66 14.10
CA VAL A 526 -13.35 36.01 13.11
C VAL A 526 -12.27 36.97 12.60
N ILE A 527 -12.66 38.21 12.26
CA ILE A 527 -11.73 39.20 11.70
C ILE A 527 -10.68 39.63 12.73
N LYS A 528 -11.09 39.86 13.98
CA LYS A 528 -10.14 40.19 15.05
C LYS A 528 -9.20 39.06 15.38
N THR A 529 -9.67 37.81 15.30
CA THR A 529 -8.91 36.61 15.64
C THR A 529 -7.80 36.29 14.64
N PHE A 530 -8.10 36.36 13.35
CA PHE A 530 -7.16 35.94 12.31
C PHE A 530 -6.34 37.08 11.69
N PHE A 531 -6.90 38.30 11.61
CA PHE A 531 -6.27 39.38 10.88
C PHE A 531 -5.76 40.53 11.78
N HIS A 532 -6.48 40.86 12.88
CA HIS A 532 -6.20 42.00 13.74
C HIS A 532 -6.23 41.64 15.22
N TYR A 533 -5.45 40.65 15.64
CA TYR A 533 -5.39 40.29 17.05
C TYR A 533 -4.68 41.38 17.87
N GLN A 534 -5.17 41.62 19.08
CA GLN A 534 -4.52 42.48 20.09
C GLN A 534 -4.09 41.60 21.28
N PRO A 535 -2.87 41.76 21.81
CA PRO A 535 -2.48 41.06 23.03
C PRO A 535 -3.36 41.54 24.19
N ASP A 536 -3.70 40.61 25.06
CA ASP A 536 -4.56 40.87 26.22
C ASP A 536 -3.68 41.06 27.45
N HIS A 537 -3.25 42.31 27.66
CA HIS A 537 -2.37 42.67 28.78
C HIS A 537 -3.09 42.61 30.15
N GLU A 538 -4.43 42.70 30.18
CA GLU A 538 -5.20 42.65 31.43
C GLU A 538 -5.10 41.24 32.04
N ILE A 539 -5.30 40.22 31.23
CA ILE A 539 -5.21 38.85 31.73
C ILE A 539 -3.74 38.42 32.01
N GLU A 540 -2.75 38.98 31.26
CA GLU A 540 -1.34 38.77 31.56
C GLU A 540 -1.01 39.29 32.96
N ARG A 541 -1.44 40.51 33.30
CA ARG A 541 -1.23 41.10 34.64
C ARG A 541 -1.91 40.27 35.74
N ILE A 542 -3.18 39.91 35.57
CA ILE A 542 -3.89 39.05 36.55
C ILE A 542 -3.16 37.74 36.77
N SER A 543 -2.65 37.12 35.70
CA SER A 543 -1.90 35.88 35.80
C SER A 543 -0.58 36.05 36.56
N GLU A 544 0.18 37.14 36.31
CA GLU A 544 1.43 37.45 37.00
C GLU A 544 1.21 37.73 38.49
N GLU A 545 0.20 38.54 38.84
CA GLU A 545 -0.15 38.82 40.22
C GLU A 545 -0.60 37.55 40.97
N MET A 546 -1.38 36.70 40.30
CA MET A 546 -1.79 35.41 40.86
C MET A 546 -0.59 34.50 41.15
N GLU A 547 0.39 34.38 40.21
CA GLU A 547 1.58 33.58 40.42
C GLU A 547 2.45 34.09 41.57
N GLN A 548 2.59 35.44 41.72
CA GLN A 548 3.32 36.01 42.85
C GLN A 548 2.67 35.67 44.20
N VAL A 549 1.37 35.80 44.31
CA VAL A 549 0.63 35.43 45.57
C VAL A 549 0.71 33.94 45.85
N ILE A 550 0.67 33.09 44.79
CA ILE A 550 0.82 31.64 44.98
C ILE A 550 2.26 31.30 45.43
N GLU A 551 3.27 32.01 44.94
CA GLU A 551 4.67 31.79 45.33
C GLU A 551 4.86 32.21 46.82
N ASP A 552 4.32 33.33 47.24
CA ASP A 552 4.40 33.82 48.61
C ASP A 552 3.65 32.87 49.59
N LEU A 553 2.39 32.52 49.28
CA LEU A 553 1.58 31.58 50.07
C LEU A 553 2.09 30.14 50.01
N GLY A 554 2.89 29.79 49.02
CA GLY A 554 3.56 28.50 48.92
C GLY A 554 4.60 28.24 50.05
N ASN A 555 5.01 29.31 50.77
CA ASN A 555 5.85 29.21 51.97
C ASN A 555 5.07 28.94 53.26
N THR A 556 3.75 28.76 53.20
CA THR A 556 2.90 28.49 54.35
C THR A 556 3.10 27.07 54.91
N ARG A 557 2.89 26.89 56.23
CA ARG A 557 2.77 25.60 56.88
C ARG A 557 1.32 25.10 56.97
N ASN A 558 0.37 25.93 56.66
CA ASN A 558 -1.04 25.57 56.74
C ASN A 558 -1.45 24.66 55.58
N ARG A 559 -1.82 23.40 55.88
CA ARG A 559 -2.23 22.40 54.90
C ARG A 559 -3.50 22.78 54.11
N ILE A 560 -4.40 23.56 54.73
CA ILE A 560 -5.65 23.97 54.08
C ILE A 560 -5.33 24.97 52.98
N ILE A 561 -4.44 25.94 53.22
CA ILE A 561 -3.97 26.92 52.25
C ILE A 561 -3.22 26.18 51.10
N LEU A 562 -2.30 25.26 51.40
CA LEU A 562 -1.62 24.45 50.41
C LEU A 562 -2.56 23.64 49.53
N THR A 563 -3.64 23.10 50.12
CA THR A 563 -4.67 22.39 49.35
C THR A 563 -5.48 23.34 48.45
N ALA A 564 -5.75 24.55 48.93
CA ALA A 564 -6.39 25.59 48.12
C ALA A 564 -5.49 26.03 46.95
N LEU A 565 -4.17 26.19 47.16
CA LEU A 565 -3.21 26.54 46.10
C LEU A 565 -3.13 25.51 44.98
N ASN A 566 -3.33 24.22 45.26
CA ASN A 566 -3.38 23.17 44.24
C ASN A 566 -4.65 23.24 43.35
N ARG A 567 -5.65 24.03 43.72
CA ARG A 567 -6.88 24.24 42.92
C ARG A 567 -6.75 25.37 41.92
N TYR A 568 -5.70 26.18 42.00
CA TYR A 568 -5.45 27.24 41.01
C TYR A 568 -5.06 26.65 39.67
N PRO A 569 -5.79 26.95 38.60
CA PRO A 569 -5.46 26.50 37.25
C PRO A 569 -4.26 27.26 36.72
N ILE A 570 -3.50 26.65 35.82
CA ILE A 570 -2.45 27.33 35.05
C ILE A 570 -3.11 28.02 33.87
N LEU A 571 -3.09 29.35 33.84
CA LEU A 571 -3.73 30.14 32.80
C LEU A 571 -2.98 30.09 31.48
N ALA A 572 -3.66 29.73 30.40
CA ALA A 572 -3.13 29.79 29.05
C ALA A 572 -3.36 31.18 28.43
N VAL A 573 -2.63 32.20 28.90
CA VAL A 573 -2.87 33.62 28.67
C VAL A 573 -2.91 34.02 27.19
N LYS A 574 -2.12 33.36 26.31
CA LYS A 574 -2.03 33.73 24.88
C LYS A 574 -2.96 32.92 23.97
N ALA A 575 -3.47 31.77 24.45
CA ALA A 575 -4.19 30.80 23.62
C ALA A 575 -5.60 31.25 23.19
N HIS A 576 -6.20 32.23 23.87
CA HIS A 576 -7.55 32.73 23.59
C HIS A 576 -7.58 33.94 22.63
N THR A 577 -6.41 34.52 22.31
CA THR A 577 -6.32 35.76 21.50
C THR A 577 -5.93 35.47 20.05
N ARG A 578 -5.09 34.47 19.78
CA ARG A 578 -4.55 34.15 18.46
C ARG A 578 -4.27 32.67 18.27
N PRO A 579 -4.47 32.10 17.03
CA PRO A 579 -4.13 30.71 16.74
C PRO A 579 -2.63 30.44 16.73
N PHE A 580 -1.84 31.31 16.08
CA PHE A 580 -0.37 31.20 15.93
C PHE A 580 0.31 32.52 16.27
N GLU A 581 1.61 32.45 16.60
CA GLU A 581 2.40 33.66 16.92
C GLU A 581 2.67 34.54 15.69
N HIS A 582 2.82 33.93 14.50
CA HIS A 582 3.12 34.63 13.27
C HIS A 582 1.85 35.03 12.49
N LYS A 583 1.72 36.30 12.13
CA LYS A 583 0.56 36.85 11.38
C LYS A 583 0.29 36.11 10.07
N TRP A 584 1.34 35.80 9.30
CA TRP A 584 1.18 35.15 8.02
C TRP A 584 0.59 33.72 8.15
N MET A 585 0.91 33.00 9.24
CA MET A 585 0.32 31.68 9.52
C MET A 585 -1.17 31.78 9.86
N ASN A 586 -1.60 32.82 10.55
CA ASN A 586 -3.00 33.05 10.86
C ASN A 586 -3.81 33.33 9.59
N ILE A 587 -3.25 34.15 8.67
CA ILE A 587 -3.87 34.46 7.37
C ILE A 587 -3.94 33.20 6.50
N ALA A 588 -2.84 32.45 6.40
CA ALA A 588 -2.81 31.18 5.66
C ALA A 588 -3.83 30.16 6.20
N ALA A 589 -3.96 30.05 7.53
CA ALA A 589 -4.93 29.21 8.17
C ALA A 589 -6.38 29.65 7.93
N ALA A 590 -6.64 30.96 7.82
CA ALA A 590 -7.97 31.48 7.51
C ALA A 590 -8.40 31.19 6.07
N VAL A 591 -7.46 31.13 5.10
CA VAL A 591 -7.72 30.82 3.69
C VAL A 591 -8.10 29.35 3.49
N VAL A 592 -7.50 28.42 4.26
CA VAL A 592 -7.83 27.00 4.20
C VAL A 592 -9.04 26.72 5.09
N VAL A 593 -10.24 26.81 4.53
CA VAL A 593 -11.53 26.76 5.26
C VAL A 593 -11.61 25.66 6.33
N PRO A 594 -11.29 24.37 6.10
CA PRO A 594 -11.40 23.34 7.14
C PRO A 594 -10.44 23.58 8.33
N VAL A 595 -9.24 24.08 8.06
CA VAL A 595 -8.25 24.40 9.10
C VAL A 595 -8.65 25.67 9.87
N GLY A 596 -9.13 26.70 9.17
CA GLY A 596 -9.63 27.92 9.78
C GLY A 596 -10.82 27.67 10.70
N LEU A 597 -11.77 26.84 10.29
CA LEU A 597 -12.93 26.47 11.10
C LEU A 597 -12.52 25.70 12.36
N PHE A 598 -11.62 24.73 12.23
CA PHE A 598 -11.09 23.98 13.37
C PHE A 598 -10.38 24.88 14.38
N LEU A 599 -9.52 25.79 13.93
CA LEU A 599 -8.82 26.74 14.78
C LEU A 599 -9.77 27.75 15.44
N TYR A 600 -10.80 28.19 14.74
CA TYR A 600 -11.83 29.05 15.29
C TYR A 600 -12.61 28.36 16.42
N CYS A 601 -13.09 27.14 16.22
CA CYS A 601 -13.76 26.35 17.25
C CYS A 601 -12.85 26.10 18.46
N ARG A 602 -11.56 25.84 18.21
CA ARG A 602 -10.55 25.69 19.25
C ARG A 602 -10.38 26.97 20.08
N MET A 603 -10.29 28.13 19.44
CA MET A 603 -10.17 29.41 20.17
C MET A 603 -11.41 29.71 21.00
N TRP A 604 -12.59 29.41 20.49
CA TRP A 604 -13.82 29.54 21.28
C TRP A 604 -13.80 28.60 22.48
N SER A 605 -13.35 27.37 22.32
CA SER A 605 -13.14 26.44 23.43
C SER A 605 -12.16 26.99 24.48
N PHE A 606 -11.05 27.64 24.07
CA PHE A 606 -10.12 28.28 25.01
C PHE A 606 -10.75 29.46 25.75
N ARG A 607 -11.61 30.26 25.14
CA ARG A 607 -12.34 31.35 25.82
C ARG A 607 -13.30 30.81 26.88
N LEU A 608 -14.05 29.76 26.54
CA LEU A 608 -14.94 29.09 27.50
C LEU A 608 -14.15 28.48 28.66
N ARG A 609 -13.00 27.91 28.38
CA ARG A 609 -12.08 27.36 29.36
C ARG A 609 -11.52 28.44 30.28
N LEU A 610 -11.07 29.57 29.72
CA LEU A 610 -10.60 30.72 30.49
C LEU A 610 -11.68 31.24 31.45
N HIS A 611 -12.92 31.33 31.00
CA HIS A 611 -14.04 31.72 31.88
C HIS A 611 -14.19 30.75 33.07
N HIS A 612 -14.12 29.44 32.83
CA HIS A 612 -14.20 28.43 33.87
C HIS A 612 -13.00 28.48 34.84
N ASP A 613 -11.81 28.72 34.29
CA ASP A 613 -10.59 28.84 35.08
C ASP A 613 -10.61 30.08 35.98
N LEU A 614 -11.12 31.21 35.50
CA LEU A 614 -11.32 32.46 36.28
C LEU A 614 -12.32 32.24 37.44
N GLN A 615 -13.39 31.48 37.20
CA GLN A 615 -14.33 31.09 38.27
C GLN A 615 -13.67 30.19 39.33
N ALA A 616 -12.82 29.25 38.88
CA ALA A 616 -12.06 28.40 39.79
C ALA A 616 -11.07 29.21 40.65
N ILE A 617 -10.39 30.21 40.05
CA ILE A 617 -9.52 31.13 40.78
C ILE A 617 -10.31 31.93 41.84
N ARG A 618 -11.45 32.49 41.50
CA ARG A 618 -12.28 33.23 42.47
C ARG A 618 -12.67 32.37 43.65
N SER A 619 -13.11 31.13 43.39
CA SER A 619 -13.49 30.17 44.46
C SER A 619 -12.30 29.79 45.33
N ALA A 620 -11.10 29.64 44.74
CA ALA A 620 -9.86 29.39 45.47
C ALA A 620 -9.43 30.58 46.32
N ASN A 621 -9.52 31.81 45.75
CA ASN A 621 -9.25 33.05 46.48
C ASN A 621 -10.15 33.21 47.70
N GLU A 622 -11.47 32.98 47.55
CA GLU A 622 -12.42 33.03 48.64
C GLU A 622 -12.08 32.02 49.78
N MET A 623 -11.65 30.80 49.42
CA MET A 623 -11.22 29.81 50.42
C MET A 623 -9.98 30.26 51.18
N VAL A 624 -8.98 30.82 50.49
CA VAL A 624 -7.75 31.31 51.12
C VAL A 624 -8.05 32.50 52.02
N VAL A 625 -8.85 33.48 51.60
CA VAL A 625 -9.22 34.65 52.37
C VAL A 625 -10.01 34.25 53.62
N GLN A 626 -10.95 33.30 53.53
CA GLN A 626 -11.67 32.78 54.66
C GLN A 626 -10.76 32.08 55.68
N GLU A 627 -9.79 31.31 55.21
CA GLU A 627 -8.87 30.62 56.12
C GLU A 627 -7.89 31.56 56.80
N VAL A 628 -7.39 32.59 56.09
CA VAL A 628 -6.60 33.67 56.69
C VAL A 628 -7.40 34.47 57.72
N GLY A 629 -8.69 34.74 57.44
CA GLY A 629 -9.58 35.36 58.39
C GLY A 629 -9.78 34.55 59.72
N LYS A 630 -9.79 33.22 59.65
CA LYS A 630 -9.84 32.37 60.80
C LYS A 630 -8.51 32.28 61.56
N MET A 631 -7.41 32.53 60.93
CA MET A 631 -6.08 32.54 61.59
C MET A 631 -5.83 33.86 62.34
N ASN A 632 -6.50 34.96 61.94
CA ASN A 632 -6.39 36.27 62.55
C ASN A 632 -7.49 36.54 63.61
N ALA A 633 -8.55 35.70 63.67
CA ALA A 633 -9.57 35.71 64.71
C ALA A 633 -9.18 34.74 65.84
#